data_ce03378b1233210cf3a4541a30a6ed0e
#
_entry.id   ce03378b1233210cf3a4541a30a6ed0e
#
_cell.length_a   1.000
_cell.length_b   1.000
_cell.length_c   1.000
_cell.angle_alpha   90.00
_cell.angle_beta   90.00
_cell.angle_gamma   90.00
#
_symmetry.space_group_name_H-M   'P 1'
#
loop_
_entity.id
_entity.type
_entity.pdbx_description
1 polymer ?
#
loop_
_entity_poly.entity_id
_entity_poly.type
_entity_poly.pdbx_seq_one_letter_code
_entity_poly.pdbx_strand_id
1 'polypeptide(L)'
;MRDDRIIFSKKRLFMYSLDDIDMRLLAAVQNDAQLTSDQLGEILGLSASQAGRRRHKLDTAGYITGYTARLGLSIQAFVQVHLNRHSAEHSKALAHLIARQPEIVSAWTLTGEADYLLRVYCATLDDLNRLIQETLLTHPTVARVHSQIVMNQTKDDAPLPMAAD
;
A
#
# COMPACT_ATOMS: atom_id res chain seq x y z
N MET A 1 -22.15 15.21 -5.52
CA MET A 1 -20.84 15.74 -5.07
C MET A 1 -19.84 14.61 -5.31
N ARG A 2 -18.96 14.77 -6.30
CA ARG A 2 -18.14 13.69 -6.89
C ARG A 2 -16.97 13.40 -5.96
N ASP A 3 -16.86 12.13 -5.53
CA ASP A 3 -15.67 11.63 -4.86
C ASP A 3 -14.78 10.91 -5.90
N ASP A 4 -13.89 11.69 -6.52
CA ASP A 4 -13.00 11.26 -7.61
C ASP A 4 -11.68 10.65 -7.08
N ARG A 5 -11.70 9.93 -5.95
CA ARG A 5 -10.49 9.38 -5.33
C ARG A 5 -10.08 7.97 -5.76
N ILE A 6 -10.71 7.44 -6.77
CA ILE A 6 -10.23 6.21 -7.43
C ILE A 6 -9.73 6.58 -8.81
N ILE A 7 -8.63 7.30 -8.86
CA ILE A 7 -7.93 7.54 -10.12
C ILE A 7 -6.51 7.06 -9.96
N PHE A 8 -6.16 6.08 -10.79
CA PHE A 8 -4.79 5.75 -11.15
C PHE A 8 -3.96 7.04 -11.15
N SER A 9 -3.00 7.12 -10.25
CA SER A 9 -2.09 8.24 -10.16
C SER A 9 -1.48 8.48 -11.54
N LYS A 10 -1.95 9.55 -12.20
CA LYS A 10 -1.21 10.15 -13.30
C LYS A 10 0.24 10.24 -12.85
N LYS A 11 1.18 9.74 -13.68
CA LYS A 11 2.61 10.00 -13.57
C LYS A 11 2.79 11.46 -13.14
N ARG A 12 2.99 11.69 -11.84
CA ARG A 12 3.51 12.97 -11.38
C ARG A 12 4.91 13.04 -11.97
N LEU A 13 5.09 13.91 -12.94
CA LEU A 13 6.41 14.29 -13.39
C LEU A 13 7.09 14.86 -12.13
N PHE A 14 8.05 14.12 -11.57
CA PHE A 14 8.86 14.63 -10.48
C PHE A 14 9.70 15.78 -11.04
N MET A 15 9.26 17.01 -10.77
CA MET A 15 9.97 18.23 -11.22
C MET A 15 11.20 18.55 -10.35
N TYR A 16 11.45 17.71 -9.34
CA TYR A 16 12.56 17.86 -8.41
C TYR A 16 13.52 16.69 -8.55
N SER A 17 14.80 16.98 -8.81
CA SER A 17 15.87 15.98 -8.84
C SER A 17 16.34 15.72 -7.42
N LEU A 18 16.40 14.45 -7.02
CA LEU A 18 16.92 14.03 -5.71
C LEU A 18 18.44 14.18 -5.69
N ASP A 19 18.97 14.69 -4.58
CA ASP A 19 20.39 14.65 -4.28
C ASP A 19 20.69 13.54 -3.27
N ASP A 20 21.97 13.28 -2.98
CA ASP A 20 22.41 12.26 -2.03
C ASP A 20 21.82 12.43 -0.63
N ILE A 21 21.64 13.68 -0.19
CA ILE A 21 21.05 13.99 1.11
C ILE A 21 19.57 13.63 1.11
N ASP A 22 18.86 13.91 0.02
CA ASP A 22 17.44 13.55 -0.15
C ASP A 22 17.28 12.02 -0.17
N MET A 23 18.18 11.29 -0.82
CA MET A 23 18.20 9.83 -0.81
C MET A 23 18.40 9.27 0.59
N ARG A 24 19.35 9.82 1.34
CA ARG A 24 19.61 9.45 2.74
C ARG A 24 18.42 9.80 3.66
N LEU A 25 17.76 10.94 3.42
CA LEU A 25 16.54 11.32 4.14
C LEU A 25 15.42 10.32 3.89
N LEU A 26 15.16 9.99 2.63
CA LEU A 26 14.14 9.00 2.27
C LEU A 26 14.44 7.63 2.88
N ALA A 27 15.69 7.19 2.89
CA ALA A 27 16.10 5.95 3.55
C ALA A 27 15.84 6.00 5.07
N ALA A 28 16.15 7.12 5.73
CA ALA A 28 15.92 7.29 7.16
C ALA A 28 14.43 7.22 7.51
N VAL A 29 13.57 7.96 6.79
CA VAL A 29 12.13 7.99 7.09
C VAL A 29 11.39 6.71 6.69
N GLN A 30 11.94 5.90 5.78
CA GLN A 30 11.43 4.55 5.49
C GLN A 30 11.65 3.59 6.67
N ASN A 31 12.76 3.75 7.39
CA ASN A 31 13.07 2.96 8.58
C ASN A 31 12.28 3.43 9.80
N ASP A 32 12.21 4.75 10.01
CA ASP A 32 11.45 5.37 11.11
C ASP A 32 10.75 6.64 10.63
N ALA A 33 9.45 6.53 10.45
CA ALA A 33 8.59 7.64 10.04
C ALA A 33 8.42 8.73 11.12
N GLN A 34 8.75 8.43 12.39
CA GLN A 34 8.57 9.32 13.53
C GLN A 34 9.77 10.20 13.82
N LEU A 35 10.87 10.06 13.06
CA LEU A 35 12.06 10.89 13.22
C LEU A 35 11.70 12.38 13.24
N THR A 36 12.15 13.08 14.27
CA THR A 36 12.03 14.54 14.38
C THR A 36 12.99 15.24 13.41
N SER A 37 12.80 16.53 13.20
CA SER A 37 13.73 17.31 12.37
C SER A 37 15.13 17.38 12.97
N ASP A 38 15.25 17.35 14.32
CA ASP A 38 16.55 17.32 15.01
C ASP A 38 17.26 16.00 14.74
N GLN A 39 16.59 14.87 14.94
CA GLN A 39 17.12 13.54 14.66
C GLN A 39 17.53 13.36 13.19
N LEU A 40 16.69 13.83 12.26
CA LEU A 40 17.04 13.85 10.84
C LEU A 40 18.26 14.73 10.57
N GLY A 41 18.35 15.87 11.24
CA GLY A 41 19.51 16.76 11.17
C GLY A 41 20.79 16.05 11.57
N GLU A 42 20.79 15.35 12.70
CA GLU A 42 21.92 14.54 13.19
C GLU A 42 22.34 13.45 12.18
N ILE A 43 21.36 12.67 11.67
CA ILE A 43 21.62 11.59 10.70
C ILE A 43 22.22 12.14 9.39
N LEU A 44 21.77 13.31 8.94
CA LEU A 44 22.14 13.88 7.65
C LEU A 44 23.32 14.87 7.72
N GLY A 45 23.75 15.27 8.91
CA GLY A 45 24.75 16.32 9.09
C GLY A 45 24.21 17.72 8.74
N LEU A 46 22.93 17.99 9.05
CA LEU A 46 22.21 19.23 8.76
C LEU A 46 21.67 19.86 10.04
N SER A 47 21.31 21.15 9.98
CA SER A 47 20.46 21.73 11.02
C SER A 47 19.04 21.16 10.96
N ALA A 48 18.33 21.12 12.09
CA ALA A 48 16.92 20.69 12.16
C ALA A 48 16.03 21.42 11.13
N SER A 49 16.22 22.71 10.99
CA SER A 49 15.47 23.54 10.03
C SER A 49 15.75 23.14 8.57
N GLN A 50 17.00 22.77 8.24
CA GLN A 50 17.34 22.31 6.90
C GLN A 50 16.75 20.92 6.63
N ALA A 51 16.84 20.00 7.58
CA ALA A 51 16.26 18.66 7.49
C ALA A 51 14.73 18.73 7.34
N GLY A 52 14.07 19.53 8.16
CA GLY A 52 12.62 19.73 8.09
C GLY A 52 12.15 20.31 6.75
N ARG A 53 12.87 21.31 6.21
CA ARG A 53 12.54 21.87 4.87
C ARG A 53 12.72 20.83 3.76
N ARG A 54 13.75 20.01 3.81
CA ARG A 54 13.97 18.92 2.83
C ARG A 54 12.85 17.89 2.90
N ARG A 55 12.50 17.42 4.09
CA ARG A 55 11.37 16.50 4.30
C ARG A 55 10.09 17.06 3.72
N HIS A 56 9.74 18.30 4.04
CA HIS A 56 8.55 18.96 3.51
C HIS A 56 8.57 19.08 1.97
N LYS A 57 9.75 19.33 1.39
CA LYS A 57 9.90 19.39 -0.07
C LYS A 57 9.66 18.03 -0.72
N LEU A 58 10.16 16.95 -0.12
CA LEU A 58 9.94 15.58 -0.59
C LEU A 58 8.48 15.13 -0.46
N ASP A 59 7.80 15.52 0.63
CA ASP A 59 6.35 15.33 0.79
C ASP A 59 5.58 16.07 -0.31
N THR A 60 5.88 17.36 -0.52
CA THR A 60 5.20 18.19 -1.52
C THR A 60 5.45 17.71 -2.95
N ALA A 61 6.66 17.24 -3.25
CA ALA A 61 7.03 16.69 -4.53
C ALA A 61 6.42 15.29 -4.77
N GLY A 62 5.87 14.64 -3.73
CA GLY A 62 5.20 13.35 -3.81
C GLY A 62 6.16 12.14 -3.78
N TYR A 63 7.42 12.34 -3.38
CA TYR A 63 8.33 11.24 -3.09
C TYR A 63 7.93 10.50 -1.82
N ILE A 64 7.44 11.21 -0.81
CA ILE A 64 6.80 10.65 0.36
C ILE A 64 5.28 10.78 0.12
N THR A 65 4.61 9.64 0.01
CA THR A 65 3.16 9.60 -0.29
C THR A 65 2.31 9.49 0.97
N GLY A 66 2.92 9.21 2.11
CA GLY A 66 2.24 9.10 3.40
C GLY A 66 3.08 8.39 4.43
N TYR A 67 2.57 8.38 5.64
CA TYR A 67 3.12 7.69 6.80
C TYR A 67 2.05 6.76 7.34
N THR A 68 2.44 5.55 7.76
CA THR A 68 1.49 4.57 8.27
C THR A 68 2.04 3.85 9.50
N ALA A 69 1.17 3.52 10.43
CA ALA A 69 1.49 2.68 11.56
C ALA A 69 1.30 1.20 11.18
N ARG A 70 2.18 0.33 11.67
CA ARG A 70 2.01 -1.12 11.58
C ARG A 70 1.34 -1.62 12.85
N LEU A 71 0.27 -2.37 12.70
CA LEU A 71 -0.48 -2.94 13.82
C LEU A 71 -0.28 -4.47 13.82
N GLY A 72 -0.08 -5.04 15.01
CA GLY A 72 -0.06 -6.49 15.22
C GLY A 72 -1.49 -7.02 15.21
N LEU A 73 -2.03 -7.38 14.03
CA LEU A 73 -3.35 -7.99 13.87
C LEU A 73 -3.23 -9.52 13.77
N SER A 74 -4.29 -10.24 14.14
CA SER A 74 -4.24 -11.66 14.42
C SER A 74 -4.05 -12.54 13.17
N ILE A 75 -4.71 -12.21 12.05
CA ILE A 75 -4.69 -13.05 10.84
C ILE A 75 -4.43 -12.17 9.62
N GLN A 76 -3.34 -12.48 8.91
CA GLN A 76 -3.06 -11.94 7.60
C GLN A 76 -3.29 -13.03 6.55
N ALA A 77 -3.94 -12.66 5.45
CA ALA A 77 -4.13 -13.55 4.31
C ALA A 77 -3.90 -12.82 2.99
N PHE A 78 -3.42 -13.56 1.99
CA PHE A 78 -3.47 -13.16 0.59
C PHE A 78 -4.61 -13.90 -0.09
N VAL A 79 -5.46 -13.15 -0.78
CA VAL A 79 -6.66 -13.69 -1.44
C VAL A 79 -6.58 -13.36 -2.92
N GLN A 80 -6.47 -14.39 -3.75
CA GLN A 80 -6.51 -14.29 -5.19
C GLN A 80 -7.97 -14.40 -5.66
N VAL A 81 -8.38 -13.48 -6.53
CA VAL A 81 -9.72 -13.45 -7.09
C VAL A 81 -9.64 -13.62 -8.59
N HIS A 82 -10.47 -14.52 -9.12
CA HIS A 82 -10.64 -14.77 -10.56
C HIS A 82 -12.02 -14.31 -10.99
N LEU A 83 -12.10 -13.61 -12.12
CA LEU A 83 -13.35 -13.10 -12.67
C LEU A 83 -13.97 -14.08 -13.66
N ASN A 84 -15.29 -14.10 -13.71
CA ASN A 84 -16.04 -14.87 -14.71
C ASN A 84 -15.88 -14.32 -16.14
N ARG A 85 -15.73 -12.99 -16.25
CA ARG A 85 -15.63 -12.28 -17.52
C ARG A 85 -14.82 -11.00 -17.32
N HIS A 86 -13.97 -10.71 -18.28
CA HIS A 86 -13.21 -9.48 -18.33
C HIS A 86 -14.02 -8.38 -19.03
N SER A 87 -14.64 -7.50 -18.26
CA SER A 87 -15.21 -6.25 -18.76
C SER A 87 -14.86 -5.11 -17.83
N ALA A 88 -14.75 -3.91 -18.39
CA ALA A 88 -14.47 -2.71 -17.60
C ALA A 88 -15.54 -2.45 -16.52
N GLU A 89 -16.77 -2.86 -16.78
CA GLU A 89 -17.89 -2.71 -15.86
C GLU A 89 -17.78 -3.67 -14.66
N HIS A 90 -17.46 -4.93 -14.92
CA HIS A 90 -17.21 -5.93 -13.87
C HIS A 90 -16.03 -5.57 -12.99
N SER A 91 -14.94 -5.10 -13.59
CA SER A 91 -13.76 -4.64 -12.84
C SER A 91 -14.08 -3.44 -11.95
N LYS A 92 -14.90 -2.49 -12.42
CA LYS A 92 -15.35 -1.36 -11.60
C LYS A 92 -16.25 -1.80 -10.45
N ALA A 93 -17.19 -2.72 -10.69
CA ALA A 93 -18.09 -3.22 -9.67
C ALA A 93 -17.32 -3.93 -8.55
N LEU A 94 -16.34 -4.77 -8.90
CA LEU A 94 -15.49 -5.43 -7.91
C LEU A 94 -14.59 -4.42 -7.16
N ALA A 95 -14.02 -3.43 -7.85
CA ALA A 95 -13.24 -2.39 -7.20
C ALA A 95 -14.06 -1.60 -6.18
N HIS A 96 -15.32 -1.32 -6.44
CA HIS A 96 -16.23 -0.70 -5.48
C HIS A 96 -16.52 -1.60 -4.29
N LEU A 97 -16.70 -2.90 -4.49
CA LEU A 97 -16.86 -3.86 -3.41
C LEU A 97 -15.62 -3.85 -2.50
N ILE A 98 -14.43 -4.02 -3.09
CA ILE A 98 -13.14 -4.05 -2.38
C ILE A 98 -12.93 -2.79 -1.54
N ALA A 99 -13.22 -1.61 -2.11
CA ALA A 99 -13.03 -0.34 -1.43
C ALA A 99 -13.92 -0.14 -0.18
N ARG A 100 -14.96 -0.96 -0.03
CA ARG A 100 -15.90 -0.91 1.10
C ARG A 100 -15.55 -1.90 2.22
N GLN A 101 -14.62 -2.82 1.98
CA GLN A 101 -14.25 -3.84 2.96
C GLN A 101 -13.05 -3.36 3.77
N PRO A 102 -13.21 -3.01 5.05
CA PRO A 102 -12.10 -2.52 5.88
C PRO A 102 -11.02 -3.57 6.12
N GLU A 103 -11.37 -4.85 6.02
CA GLU A 103 -10.43 -5.96 6.15
C GLU A 103 -9.46 -6.04 4.97
N ILE A 104 -9.82 -5.50 3.80
CA ILE A 104 -8.97 -5.48 2.60
C ILE A 104 -8.10 -4.23 2.64
N VAL A 105 -6.87 -4.38 3.08
CA VAL A 105 -5.95 -3.24 3.26
C VAL A 105 -5.17 -2.88 1.99
N SER A 106 -5.07 -3.81 1.04
CA SER A 106 -4.44 -3.57 -0.26
C SER A 106 -5.06 -4.46 -1.33
N ALA A 107 -5.15 -3.97 -2.55
CA ALA A 107 -5.61 -4.71 -3.71
C ALA A 107 -4.79 -4.34 -4.95
N TRP A 108 -4.40 -5.35 -5.71
CA TRP A 108 -3.67 -5.22 -6.97
C TRP A 108 -4.36 -5.99 -8.06
N THR A 109 -4.35 -5.44 -9.27
CA THR A 109 -4.64 -6.20 -10.48
C THR A 109 -3.36 -6.91 -10.92
N LEU A 110 -3.49 -8.15 -11.33
CA LEU A 110 -2.35 -8.97 -11.73
C LEU A 110 -2.38 -9.25 -13.24
N THR A 111 -1.20 -9.54 -13.76
CA THR A 111 -1.03 -10.26 -15.04
C THR A 111 -0.88 -11.74 -14.71
N GLY A 112 -1.56 -12.63 -15.43
CA GLY A 112 -1.47 -14.07 -15.22
C GLY A 112 -2.80 -14.73 -14.93
N GLU A 113 -2.80 -15.80 -14.11
CA GLU A 113 -3.99 -16.63 -13.89
C GLU A 113 -5.04 -15.93 -13.02
N ALA A 114 -4.62 -15.25 -11.96
CA ALA A 114 -5.53 -14.49 -11.10
C ALA A 114 -5.66 -13.05 -11.60
N ASP A 115 -6.86 -12.47 -11.49
CA ASP A 115 -7.14 -11.09 -11.89
C ASP A 115 -6.77 -10.08 -10.80
N TYR A 116 -6.99 -10.47 -9.54
CA TYR A 116 -6.70 -9.63 -8.38
C TYR A 116 -5.96 -10.39 -7.29
N LEU A 117 -5.08 -9.68 -6.60
CA LEU A 117 -4.50 -10.09 -5.33
C LEU A 117 -4.95 -9.09 -4.27
N LEU A 118 -5.53 -9.59 -3.20
CA LEU A 118 -5.96 -8.81 -2.05
C LEU A 118 -5.08 -9.17 -0.85
N ARG A 119 -4.66 -8.18 -0.09
CA ARG A 119 -4.05 -8.37 1.23
C ARG A 119 -5.11 -8.06 2.27
N VAL A 120 -5.38 -9.04 3.11
CA VAL A 120 -6.49 -9.02 4.05
C VAL A 120 -5.97 -9.18 5.47
N TYR A 121 -6.56 -8.44 6.40
CA TYR A 121 -6.36 -8.62 7.83
C TYR A 121 -7.70 -8.84 8.52
N CYS A 122 -7.79 -9.91 9.31
CA CYS A 122 -8.98 -10.28 10.08
C CYS A 122 -8.61 -10.55 11.54
N ALA A 123 -9.56 -10.34 12.45
CA ALA A 123 -9.38 -10.69 13.85
C ALA A 123 -9.45 -12.21 14.06
N THR A 124 -10.33 -12.90 13.31
CA THR A 124 -10.59 -14.33 13.43
C THR A 124 -10.64 -15.02 12.06
N LEU A 125 -10.54 -16.35 12.05
CA LEU A 125 -10.77 -17.16 10.84
C LEU A 125 -12.21 -17.08 10.36
N ASP A 126 -13.17 -16.90 11.26
CA ASP A 126 -14.57 -16.75 10.90
C ASP A 126 -14.80 -15.43 10.14
N ASP A 127 -14.10 -14.35 10.50
CA ASP A 127 -14.15 -13.09 9.77
C ASP A 127 -13.58 -13.24 8.37
N LEU A 128 -12.46 -13.96 8.22
CA LEU A 128 -11.89 -14.26 6.90
C LEU A 128 -12.86 -15.12 6.07
N ASN A 129 -13.45 -16.15 6.67
CA ASN A 129 -14.43 -17.00 6.00
C ASN A 129 -15.65 -16.20 5.55
N ARG A 130 -16.19 -15.33 6.41
CA ARG A 130 -17.32 -14.46 6.07
C ARG A 130 -16.98 -13.52 4.91
N LEU A 131 -15.82 -12.88 4.92
CA LEU A 131 -15.36 -12.05 3.81
C LEU A 131 -15.31 -12.83 2.50
N ILE A 132 -14.80 -14.07 2.52
CA ILE A 132 -14.69 -14.89 1.33
C ILE A 132 -16.07 -15.39 0.87
N GLN A 133 -16.82 -16.03 1.76
CA GLN A 133 -18.06 -16.73 1.40
C GLN A 133 -19.24 -15.78 1.18
N GLU A 134 -19.39 -14.77 2.02
CA GLU A 134 -20.58 -13.92 2.01
C GLU A 134 -20.36 -12.61 1.23
N THR A 135 -19.11 -12.21 1.00
CA THR A 135 -18.80 -10.96 0.30
C THR A 135 -18.20 -11.19 -1.07
N LEU A 136 -17.09 -11.92 -1.17
CA LEU A 136 -16.38 -12.07 -2.45
C LEU A 136 -17.08 -13.08 -3.36
N LEU A 137 -17.39 -14.30 -2.90
CA LEU A 137 -17.98 -15.34 -3.70
C LEU A 137 -19.45 -15.09 -4.06
N THR A 138 -20.15 -14.25 -3.33
CA THR A 138 -21.51 -13.82 -3.67
C THR A 138 -21.54 -12.77 -4.79
N HIS A 139 -20.41 -12.13 -5.06
CA HIS A 139 -20.35 -11.12 -6.11
C HIS A 139 -20.44 -11.75 -7.51
N PRO A 140 -21.37 -11.33 -8.37
CA PRO A 140 -21.69 -12.02 -9.64
C PRO A 140 -20.53 -12.05 -10.64
N THR A 141 -19.52 -11.20 -10.48
CA THR A 141 -18.35 -11.17 -11.35
C THR A 141 -17.23 -12.08 -10.90
N VAL A 142 -17.29 -12.63 -9.67
CA VAL A 142 -16.26 -13.51 -9.12
C VAL A 142 -16.53 -14.95 -9.50
N ALA A 143 -15.56 -15.58 -10.15
CA ALA A 143 -15.61 -16.98 -10.54
C ALA A 143 -15.06 -17.90 -9.46
N ARG A 144 -13.92 -17.50 -8.89
CA ARG A 144 -13.16 -18.31 -7.94
C ARG A 144 -12.35 -17.42 -7.03
N VAL A 145 -12.22 -17.86 -5.78
CA VAL A 145 -11.35 -17.25 -4.78
C VAL A 145 -10.37 -18.30 -4.26
N HIS A 146 -9.10 -17.94 -4.15
CA HIS A 146 -8.07 -18.76 -3.53
C HIS A 146 -7.39 -17.97 -2.42
N SER A 147 -7.49 -18.43 -1.17
CA SER A 147 -6.93 -17.76 0.00
C SER A 147 -5.71 -18.50 0.53
N GLN A 148 -4.71 -17.74 0.94
CA GLN A 148 -3.48 -18.22 1.57
C GLN A 148 -3.26 -17.43 2.86
N ILE A 149 -3.35 -18.13 4.00
CA ILE A 149 -3.10 -17.53 5.30
C ILE A 149 -1.58 -17.46 5.53
N VAL A 150 -1.10 -16.31 5.97
CA VAL A 150 0.31 -16.11 6.32
C VAL A 150 0.58 -16.80 7.65
N MET A 151 1.35 -17.88 7.62
CA MET A 151 1.77 -18.60 8.83
C MET A 151 2.86 -17.87 9.59
N ASN A 152 3.80 -17.26 8.86
CA ASN A 152 4.91 -16.51 9.43
C ASN A 152 5.45 -15.53 8.38
N GLN A 153 5.77 -14.33 8.79
CA GLN A 153 6.44 -13.35 7.96
C GLN A 153 7.95 -13.42 8.25
N THR A 154 8.71 -13.98 7.31
CA THR A 154 10.17 -14.20 7.47
C THR A 154 10.99 -12.94 7.26
N LYS A 155 10.43 -11.95 6.59
CA LYS A 155 11.01 -10.62 6.39
C LYS A 155 9.89 -9.59 6.36
N ASP A 156 10.02 -8.57 7.20
CA ASP A 156 9.13 -7.41 7.16
C ASP A 156 9.33 -6.58 5.88
N ASP A 157 8.36 -5.71 5.57
CA ASP A 157 8.50 -4.76 4.48
C ASP A 157 9.74 -3.90 4.71
N ALA A 158 10.83 -4.27 4.04
CA ALA A 158 12.08 -3.53 4.13
C ALA A 158 11.96 -2.21 3.35
N PRO A 159 12.79 -1.20 3.69
CA PRO A 159 12.93 -0.01 2.89
C PRO A 159 13.26 -0.35 1.43
N LEU A 160 12.73 0.43 0.52
CA LEU A 160 13.08 0.29 -0.90
C LEU A 160 14.58 0.53 -1.07
N PRO A 161 15.27 -0.26 -1.90
CA PRO A 161 16.66 -0.01 -2.22
C PRO A 161 16.77 1.35 -2.93
N MET A 162 17.45 2.27 -2.28
CA MET A 162 17.76 3.58 -2.85
C MET A 162 19.15 3.45 -3.47
N ALA A 163 19.22 3.22 -4.79
CA ALA A 163 20.49 3.22 -5.49
C ALA A 163 21.05 4.64 -5.47
N ALA A 164 22.27 4.81 -4.94
CA ALA A 164 23.12 5.92 -5.31
C ALA A 164 23.79 5.53 -6.62
N ASP A 165 23.59 6.31 -7.68
CA ASP A 165 24.33 6.20 -8.94
C ASP A 165 25.80 6.55 -8.73
#